data_d29dc3ecc2e59acb14823a30f4f48d6e
#
_entry.id   d29dc3ecc2e59acb14823a30f4f48d6e
#
_cell.length_a   1.000
_cell.length_b   1.000
_cell.length_c   1.000
_cell.angle_alpha   90.00
_cell.angle_beta   90.00
_cell.angle_gamma   90.00
#
_symmetry.space_group_name_H-M   'P 1'
#
loop_
_entity.id
_entity.type
_entity.pdbx_description
1 polymer ?
#
loop_
_entity_poly.entity_id
_entity_poly.type
_entity_poly.pdbx_seq_one_letter_code
_entity_poly.pdbx_strand_id
1 'polypeptide(L)'
;ALMSSCFCRTCLIEMGGRGQDAQEADPQLGEREPGNVMRDNFLRGEANLLNSYESEGISAIPLDRQNNYWQATILGPPGSPYEGGKFFLFIYFPERYPMTPPTVRFLTKILHPNVSRHGDVGIDIFQQHNWSLALNVAKVLLSVQSLLTDPYTEVCMEPELGYIYEHERERFEQLVRSWTWKYAMYELIA
;
A
#
# COMPACT_ATOMS: atom_id res chain seq x y z
N ALA A 1 -16.36 -24.85 -1.28
CA ALA A 1 -17.37 -23.81 -1.15
C ALA A 1 -16.68 -22.46 -1.14
N LEU A 2 -16.84 -21.78 -2.20
CA LEU A 2 -16.25 -20.48 -2.57
C LEU A 2 -16.86 -19.35 -1.75
N MET A 3 -16.01 -18.49 -1.18
CA MET A 3 -16.39 -17.13 -0.87
C MET A 3 -15.28 -16.20 -1.37
N SER A 4 -15.46 -15.77 -2.61
CA SER A 4 -14.75 -14.64 -3.22
C SER A 4 -15.50 -13.37 -2.78
N SER A 5 -14.95 -12.57 -1.88
CA SER A 5 -15.50 -11.25 -1.58
C SER A 5 -14.76 -10.20 -2.41
N CYS A 6 -15.38 -9.89 -3.52
CA CYS A 6 -15.04 -8.75 -4.36
C CYS A 6 -15.52 -7.47 -3.66
N PHE A 7 -14.60 -6.63 -3.15
CA PHE A 7 -14.93 -5.31 -2.66
C PHE A 7 -15.01 -4.35 -3.86
N CYS A 8 -16.16 -4.32 -4.52
CA CYS A 8 -16.44 -3.35 -5.57
C CYS A 8 -17.22 -2.18 -4.98
N ARG A 9 -16.80 -0.96 -5.34
CA ARG A 9 -17.38 0.33 -4.93
C ARG A 9 -18.86 0.51 -5.28
N THR A 10 -19.47 -0.43 -6.01
CA THR A 10 -20.84 -0.37 -6.55
C THR A 10 -21.90 -1.03 -5.66
N CYS A 11 -21.54 -1.65 -4.55
CA CYS A 11 -22.50 -2.37 -3.69
C CYS A 11 -23.12 -1.55 -2.54
N LEU A 12 -23.00 -0.20 -2.56
CA LEU A 12 -23.55 0.68 -1.50
C LEU A 12 -24.74 1.54 -1.96
N ILE A 13 -25.36 1.25 -3.10
CA ILE A 13 -26.57 1.93 -3.53
C ILE A 13 -27.61 0.85 -3.87
N GLU A 14 -28.35 0.41 -2.89
CA GLU A 14 -29.73 -0.09 -2.97
C GLU A 14 -30.16 -0.71 -1.65
N MET A 15 -30.53 0.14 -0.70
CA MET A 15 -31.54 -0.17 0.31
C MET A 15 -32.33 1.11 0.57
N GLY A 16 -33.30 1.37 -0.31
CA GLY A 16 -34.27 2.41 -0.14
C GLY A 16 -35.33 1.95 0.87
N GLY A 17 -35.37 2.60 2.02
CA GLY A 17 -36.47 2.51 2.98
C GLY A 17 -36.92 3.91 3.36
N ARG A 18 -38.16 4.29 2.98
CA ARG A 18 -38.84 5.55 3.33
C ARG A 18 -39.01 5.64 4.83
N GLY A 19 -38.68 6.79 5.41
CA GLY A 19 -39.02 7.20 6.76
C GLY A 19 -38.61 8.65 6.93
N GLN A 20 -39.58 9.56 6.77
CA GLN A 20 -39.49 10.95 7.21
C GLN A 20 -39.33 10.93 8.72
N ASP A 21 -38.35 11.65 9.25
CA ASP A 21 -38.52 12.49 10.44
C ASP A 21 -37.30 13.42 10.57
N ALA A 22 -37.65 14.64 10.99
CA ALA A 22 -36.82 15.82 11.02
C ALA A 22 -35.75 15.77 12.12
N GLN A 23 -34.62 16.41 11.79
CA GLN A 23 -33.77 17.20 12.67
C GLN A 23 -33.54 16.71 14.10
N GLU A 24 -32.37 16.16 14.33
CA GLU A 24 -31.56 16.54 15.49
C GLU A 24 -30.13 16.65 15.04
N ALA A 25 -29.63 17.88 15.00
CA ALA A 25 -28.22 18.17 14.83
C ALA A 25 -27.50 17.60 16.07
N ASP A 26 -26.64 16.60 15.85
CA ASP A 26 -25.78 16.05 16.87
C ASP A 26 -24.74 17.13 17.26
N PRO A 27 -24.76 17.69 18.49
CA PRO A 27 -23.83 18.71 18.92
C PRO A 27 -22.53 18.13 19.49
N GLN A 28 -22.08 16.99 19.01
CA GLN A 28 -20.76 16.44 19.34
C GLN A 28 -19.78 16.57 18.18
N LEU A 29 -19.56 17.81 17.70
CA LEU A 29 -18.28 18.17 17.12
C LEU A 29 -17.27 18.22 18.29
N GLY A 30 -16.82 17.05 18.74
CA GLY A 30 -15.76 16.96 19.72
C GLY A 30 -14.57 17.75 19.23
N GLU A 31 -14.08 18.68 20.05
CA GLU A 31 -12.84 19.42 19.83
C GLU A 31 -11.74 18.41 19.47
N ARG A 32 -11.19 18.54 18.25
CA ARG A 32 -10.10 17.69 17.80
C ARG A 32 -8.91 17.92 18.70
N GLU A 33 -8.39 16.88 19.32
CA GLU A 33 -7.16 16.94 20.11
C GLU A 33 -6.04 17.61 19.28
N PRO A 34 -5.24 18.53 19.87
CA PRO A 34 -4.22 19.28 19.15
C PRO A 34 -3.22 18.41 18.34
N GLY A 35 -2.91 17.23 18.85
CA GLY A 35 -2.06 16.24 18.17
C GLY A 35 -2.65 15.72 16.86
N ASN A 36 -3.96 15.64 16.75
CA ASN A 36 -4.66 15.18 15.56
C ASN A 36 -4.60 16.22 14.42
N VAL A 37 -4.67 17.52 14.77
CA VAL A 37 -4.57 18.62 13.78
C VAL A 37 -3.19 18.67 13.12
N MET A 38 -2.12 18.49 13.88
CA MET A 38 -0.75 18.49 13.35
C MET A 38 -0.54 17.30 12.40
N ARG A 39 -0.97 16.11 12.78
CA ARG A 39 -0.92 14.90 11.99
C ARG A 39 -1.71 15.05 10.68
N ASP A 40 -2.94 15.58 10.75
CA ASP A 40 -3.79 15.79 9.58
C ASP A 40 -3.18 16.78 8.58
N ASN A 41 -2.53 17.84 9.07
CA ASN A 41 -1.83 18.79 8.22
C ASN A 41 -0.62 18.11 7.54
N PHE A 42 0.10 17.25 8.26
CA PHE A 42 1.21 16.49 7.71
C PHE A 42 0.72 15.56 6.60
N LEU A 43 -0.32 14.77 6.85
CA LEU A 43 -0.88 13.83 5.87
C LEU A 43 -1.45 14.54 4.62
N ARG A 44 -2.03 15.74 4.76
CA ARG A 44 -2.42 16.56 3.58
C ARG A 44 -1.21 17.00 2.76
N GLY A 45 -0.11 17.38 3.42
CA GLY A 45 1.15 17.70 2.75
C GLY A 45 1.69 16.49 1.97
N GLU A 46 1.65 15.31 2.57
CA GLU A 46 2.04 14.04 1.94
C GLU A 46 1.18 13.74 0.69
N ALA A 47 -0.14 13.89 0.79
CA ALA A 47 -1.04 13.67 -0.35
C ALA A 47 -0.75 14.61 -1.52
N ASN A 48 -0.49 15.89 -1.24
CA ASN A 48 -0.12 16.87 -2.27
C ASN A 48 1.22 16.54 -2.93
N LEU A 49 2.19 16.09 -2.12
CA LEU A 49 3.50 15.70 -2.61
C LEU A 49 3.43 14.50 -3.55
N LEU A 50 2.60 13.52 -3.24
CA LEU A 50 2.43 12.31 -4.06
C LEU A 50 1.96 12.60 -5.49
N ASN A 51 1.18 13.66 -5.71
CA ASN A 51 0.76 14.05 -7.04
C ASN A 51 1.95 14.36 -7.98
N SER A 52 3.09 14.79 -7.43
CA SER A 52 4.31 15.04 -8.21
C SER A 52 5.06 13.76 -8.60
N TYR A 53 4.70 12.62 -8.04
CA TYR A 53 5.34 11.31 -8.28
C TYR A 53 4.50 10.35 -9.15
N GLU A 54 3.39 10.80 -9.71
CA GLU A 54 2.59 9.97 -10.63
C GLU A 54 3.38 9.47 -11.84
N SER A 55 4.31 10.30 -12.35
CA SER A 55 5.22 9.92 -13.45
C SER A 55 6.21 8.82 -13.07
N GLU A 56 6.47 8.61 -11.79
CA GLU A 56 7.31 7.55 -11.24
C GLU A 56 6.53 6.23 -11.10
N GLY A 57 5.24 6.22 -11.44
CA GLY A 57 4.39 5.04 -11.32
C GLY A 57 3.92 4.73 -9.90
N ILE A 58 3.93 5.73 -9.02
CA ILE A 58 3.39 5.63 -7.67
C ILE A 58 2.26 6.63 -7.46
N SER A 59 1.24 6.22 -6.74
CA SER A 59 0.14 7.09 -6.33
C SER A 59 -0.46 6.58 -5.02
N ALA A 60 -1.15 7.45 -4.28
CA ALA A 60 -1.94 7.02 -3.14
C ALA A 60 -3.13 7.93 -2.90
N ILE A 61 -4.20 7.35 -2.39
CA ILE A 61 -5.44 8.03 -2.04
C ILE A 61 -5.89 7.67 -0.62
N PRO A 62 -6.40 8.62 0.16
CA PRO A 62 -6.99 8.33 1.45
C PRO A 62 -8.29 7.54 1.27
N LEU A 63 -8.53 6.57 2.17
CA LEU A 63 -9.74 5.74 2.19
C LEU A 63 -10.77 6.25 3.20
N ASP A 64 -10.34 6.98 4.22
CA ASP A 64 -11.18 7.50 5.29
C ASP A 64 -11.02 9.02 5.46
N ARG A 65 -12.01 9.65 6.12
CA ARG A 65 -12.00 11.10 6.38
C ARG A 65 -10.91 11.56 7.36
N GLN A 66 -10.43 10.64 8.18
CA GLN A 66 -9.41 10.90 9.20
C GLN A 66 -8.00 10.69 8.66
N ASN A 67 -7.86 10.28 7.40
CA ASN A 67 -6.57 9.97 6.75
C ASN A 67 -5.74 8.91 7.49
N ASN A 68 -6.39 8.00 8.24
CA ASN A 68 -5.69 6.92 8.91
C ASN A 68 -5.28 5.82 7.94
N TYR A 69 -6.08 5.62 6.91
CA TYR A 69 -5.94 4.52 5.96
C TYR A 69 -5.85 5.05 4.55
N TRP A 70 -4.81 4.64 3.85
CA TRP A 70 -4.62 4.99 2.43
C TRP A 70 -4.48 3.73 1.60
N GLN A 71 -4.94 3.82 0.36
CA GLN A 71 -4.60 2.85 -0.67
C GLN A 71 -3.56 3.47 -1.59
N ALA A 72 -2.41 2.81 -1.70
CA ALA A 72 -1.38 3.18 -2.65
C ALA A 72 -1.36 2.23 -3.84
N THR A 73 -0.78 2.70 -4.92
CA THR A 73 -0.52 1.93 -6.13
C THR A 73 0.95 2.08 -6.50
N ILE A 74 1.60 0.98 -6.83
CA ILE A 74 2.95 0.93 -7.40
C ILE A 74 2.88 0.18 -8.72
N LEU A 75 3.45 0.76 -9.77
CA LEU A 75 3.69 0.05 -11.03
C LEU A 75 4.99 -0.74 -10.94
N GLY A 76 4.97 -1.95 -11.46
CA GLY A 76 6.18 -2.77 -11.56
C GLY A 76 7.23 -2.09 -12.43
N PRO A 77 8.47 -1.95 -11.92
CA PRO A 77 9.53 -1.23 -12.62
C PRO A 77 9.85 -1.86 -13.98
N PRO A 78 10.12 -1.03 -15.01
CA PRO A 78 10.56 -1.53 -16.32
C PRO A 78 11.82 -2.40 -16.21
N GLY A 79 11.90 -3.47 -16.98
CA GLY A 79 13.01 -4.41 -16.96
C GLY A 79 13.03 -5.37 -15.76
N SER A 80 12.17 -5.19 -14.77
CA SER A 80 12.01 -6.13 -13.66
C SER A 80 11.06 -7.28 -14.03
N PRO A 81 11.09 -8.41 -13.30
CA PRO A 81 10.11 -9.48 -13.49
C PRO A 81 8.68 -9.07 -13.11
N TYR A 82 8.50 -7.89 -12.50
CA TYR A 82 7.22 -7.30 -12.12
C TYR A 82 6.68 -6.31 -13.16
N GLU A 83 7.41 -6.06 -14.24
CA GLU A 83 7.04 -5.10 -15.29
C GLU A 83 5.62 -5.32 -15.81
N GLY A 84 4.88 -4.21 -15.97
CA GLY A 84 3.48 -4.20 -16.38
C GLY A 84 2.48 -4.54 -15.27
N GLY A 85 2.94 -5.01 -14.12
CA GLY A 85 2.07 -5.27 -12.97
C GLY A 85 1.66 -3.98 -12.24
N LYS A 86 0.42 -3.95 -11.76
CA LYS A 86 -0.13 -2.89 -10.91
C LYS A 86 -0.38 -3.47 -9.52
N PHE A 87 0.36 -2.98 -8.56
CA PHE A 87 0.34 -3.48 -7.19
C PHE A 87 -0.35 -2.48 -6.28
N PHE A 88 -1.43 -2.92 -5.63
CA PHE A 88 -2.13 -2.16 -4.62
C PHE A 88 -1.53 -2.45 -3.25
N LEU A 89 -1.36 -1.39 -2.47
CA LEU A 89 -0.87 -1.45 -1.10
C LEU A 89 -1.85 -0.77 -0.17
N PHE A 90 -1.87 -1.24 1.05
CA PHE A 90 -2.58 -0.62 2.16
C PHE A 90 -1.56 0.07 3.05
N ILE A 91 -1.82 1.32 3.43
CA ILE A 91 -0.99 2.10 4.35
C ILE A 91 -1.85 2.49 5.54
N TYR A 92 -1.37 2.18 6.73
CA TYR A 92 -1.95 2.62 7.99
C TYR A 92 -1.02 3.62 8.67
N PHE A 93 -1.55 4.79 9.01
CA PHE A 93 -0.84 5.83 9.75
C PHE A 93 -1.23 5.80 11.22
N PRO A 94 -0.30 5.49 12.14
CA PRO A 94 -0.57 5.51 13.56
C PRO A 94 -0.85 6.93 14.08
N GLU A 95 -1.47 7.05 15.25
CA GLU A 95 -1.77 8.35 15.87
C GLU A 95 -0.55 9.24 16.03
N ARG A 96 0.62 8.63 16.31
CA ARG A 96 1.89 9.33 16.51
C ARG A 96 2.67 9.57 15.23
N TYR A 97 2.09 9.36 14.05
CA TYR A 97 2.71 9.72 12.79
C TYR A 97 2.92 11.25 12.73
N PRO A 98 4.06 11.79 12.25
CA PRO A 98 5.20 11.10 11.63
C PRO A 98 6.30 10.63 12.60
N MET A 99 6.12 10.71 13.91
CA MET A 99 7.11 10.25 14.90
C MET A 99 7.27 8.72 14.91
N THR A 100 6.23 8.02 14.50
CA THR A 100 6.20 6.55 14.36
C THR A 100 5.98 6.20 12.88
N PRO A 101 6.70 5.19 12.33
CA PRO A 101 6.54 4.80 10.93
C PRO A 101 5.12 4.33 10.62
N PRO A 102 4.67 4.48 9.36
CA PRO A 102 3.44 3.87 8.90
C PRO A 102 3.61 2.35 8.74
N THR A 103 2.50 1.62 8.74
CA THR A 103 2.48 0.21 8.35
C THR A 103 2.08 0.11 6.89
N VAL A 104 2.87 -0.61 6.10
CA VAL A 104 2.61 -0.81 4.66
C VAL A 104 2.47 -2.30 4.37
N ARG A 105 1.44 -2.66 3.62
CA ARG A 105 1.15 -4.05 3.25
C ARG A 105 0.65 -4.12 1.81
N PHE A 106 1.13 -5.10 1.05
CA PHE A 106 0.57 -5.41 -0.25
C PHE A 106 -0.83 -6.01 -0.13
N LEU A 107 -1.77 -5.46 -0.89
CA LEU A 107 -3.11 -6.03 -1.11
C LEU A 107 -3.10 -6.97 -2.33
N THR A 108 -2.36 -6.60 -3.37
CA THR A 108 -2.12 -7.47 -4.52
C THR A 108 -1.19 -8.60 -4.10
N LYS A 109 -1.55 -9.83 -4.44
CA LYS A 109 -0.68 -10.97 -4.19
C LYS A 109 0.60 -10.83 -5.01
N ILE A 110 1.73 -10.82 -4.32
CA ILE A 110 3.06 -10.69 -4.90
C ILE A 110 3.95 -11.84 -4.46
N LEU A 111 4.87 -12.24 -5.29
CA LEU A 111 5.90 -13.22 -4.99
C LEU A 111 7.24 -12.49 -4.92
N HIS A 112 7.74 -12.25 -3.70
CA HIS A 112 8.95 -11.45 -3.47
C HIS A 112 9.69 -11.90 -2.20
N PRO A 113 11.05 -11.99 -2.18
CA PRO A 113 11.81 -12.44 -1.01
C PRO A 113 11.54 -11.64 0.26
N ASN A 114 11.33 -10.32 0.12
CA ASN A 114 11.11 -9.41 1.25
C ASN A 114 9.63 -9.09 1.52
N VAL A 115 8.71 -9.84 0.92
CA VAL A 115 7.27 -9.69 1.19
C VAL A 115 6.71 -11.01 1.65
N SER A 116 6.05 -11.00 2.80
CA SER A 116 5.42 -12.21 3.34
C SER A 116 4.23 -12.65 2.48
N ARG A 117 3.82 -13.91 2.64
CA ARG A 117 2.58 -14.45 2.02
C ARG A 117 1.32 -13.67 2.40
N HIS A 118 1.37 -12.88 3.48
CA HIS A 118 0.28 -12.01 3.94
C HIS A 118 0.38 -10.58 3.41
N GLY A 119 1.44 -10.26 2.66
CA GLY A 119 1.68 -8.95 2.07
C GLY A 119 2.52 -8.01 2.93
N ASP A 120 2.96 -8.43 4.12
CA ASP A 120 3.81 -7.59 4.97
C ASP A 120 5.16 -7.35 4.31
N VAL A 121 5.63 -6.10 4.33
CA VAL A 121 6.88 -5.68 3.70
C VAL A 121 8.00 -5.68 4.72
N GLY A 122 9.01 -6.50 4.50
CA GLY A 122 10.23 -6.60 5.32
C GLY A 122 11.31 -5.65 4.81
N ILE A 123 11.22 -4.37 5.19
CA ILE A 123 12.23 -3.36 4.90
C ILE A 123 12.59 -2.64 6.21
N ASP A 124 13.86 -2.32 6.36
CA ASP A 124 14.43 -1.78 7.59
C ASP A 124 13.91 -0.39 7.96
N ILE A 125 13.52 0.43 6.98
CA ILE A 125 12.97 1.77 7.21
C ILE A 125 11.70 1.78 8.07
N PHE A 126 10.97 0.66 8.16
CA PHE A 126 9.80 0.53 9.03
C PHE A 126 10.13 0.21 10.48
N GLN A 127 11.40 -0.06 10.78
CA GLN A 127 11.84 -0.24 12.16
C GLN A 127 11.97 1.13 12.84
N GLN A 128 11.47 1.24 14.10
CA GLN A 128 11.40 2.51 14.83
C GLN A 128 12.75 3.24 14.92
N HIS A 129 13.85 2.50 15.00
CA HIS A 129 15.20 3.08 15.14
C HIS A 129 15.80 3.55 13.80
N ASN A 130 15.27 3.08 12.67
CA ASN A 130 15.68 3.49 11.32
C ASN A 130 14.73 4.53 10.71
N TRP A 131 13.56 4.70 11.32
CA TRP A 131 12.58 5.67 10.87
C TRP A 131 13.08 7.10 11.09
N SER A 132 12.97 7.94 10.07
CA SER A 132 13.34 9.36 10.13
C SER A 132 12.19 10.23 9.66
N LEU A 133 12.03 11.40 10.29
CA LEU A 133 11.07 12.43 9.86
C LEU A 133 11.35 13.00 8.45
N ALA A 134 12.54 12.73 7.90
CA ALA A 134 12.87 13.08 6.52
C ALA A 134 12.27 12.12 5.49
N LEU A 135 11.76 10.97 5.96
CA LEU A 135 11.01 10.02 5.14
C LEU A 135 9.56 10.48 5.03
N ASN A 136 9.07 10.54 3.81
CA ASN A 136 7.68 10.80 3.49
C ASN A 136 7.06 9.59 2.78
N VAL A 137 5.74 9.60 2.58
CA VAL A 137 5.04 8.48 1.94
C VAL A 137 5.57 8.20 0.54
N ALA A 138 5.90 9.24 -0.23
CA ALA A 138 6.48 9.07 -1.57
C ALA A 138 7.80 8.31 -1.52
N LYS A 139 8.72 8.69 -0.62
CA LYS A 139 10.01 7.98 -0.43
C LYS A 139 9.82 6.55 0.04
N VAL A 140 8.86 6.32 0.94
CA VAL A 140 8.49 4.97 1.38
C VAL A 140 8.04 4.11 0.20
N LEU A 141 7.13 4.62 -0.63
CA LEU A 141 6.63 3.90 -1.81
C LEU A 141 7.73 3.68 -2.85
N LEU A 142 8.60 4.67 -3.09
CA LEU A 142 9.78 4.50 -3.95
C LEU A 142 10.74 3.44 -3.42
N SER A 143 10.97 3.39 -2.10
CA SER A 143 11.80 2.35 -1.49
C SER A 143 11.20 0.95 -1.69
N VAL A 144 9.87 0.82 -1.54
CA VAL A 144 9.17 -0.43 -1.82
C VAL A 144 9.23 -0.79 -3.31
N GLN A 145 9.11 0.20 -4.20
CA GLN A 145 9.24 -0.01 -5.65
C GLN A 145 10.67 -0.45 -6.04
N SER A 146 11.69 0.18 -5.45
CA SER A 146 13.09 -0.18 -5.66
C SER A 146 13.38 -1.62 -5.21
N LEU A 147 12.74 -2.07 -4.12
CA LEU A 147 12.85 -3.44 -3.64
C LEU A 147 12.37 -4.47 -4.68
N LEU A 148 11.42 -4.11 -5.55
CA LEU A 148 10.97 -4.97 -6.65
C LEU A 148 12.06 -5.18 -7.72
N THR A 149 12.97 -4.24 -7.84
CA THR A 149 14.10 -4.37 -8.79
C THR A 149 15.28 -5.10 -8.16
N ASP A 150 15.56 -4.77 -6.89
CA ASP A 150 16.73 -5.28 -6.15
C ASP A 150 16.30 -5.77 -4.76
N PRO A 151 15.91 -7.05 -4.64
CA PRO A 151 15.56 -7.66 -3.37
C PRO A 151 16.74 -7.71 -2.40
N TYR A 152 16.48 -7.45 -1.13
CA TYR A 152 17.46 -7.57 -0.06
C TYR A 152 17.49 -9.01 0.47
N THR A 153 18.51 -9.77 0.09
CA THR A 153 18.56 -11.22 0.34
C THR A 153 19.18 -11.61 1.68
N GLU A 154 19.89 -10.70 2.36
CA GLU A 154 20.46 -10.99 3.69
C GLU A 154 19.39 -11.26 4.75
N VAL A 155 18.21 -10.62 4.62
CA VAL A 155 17.05 -10.82 5.51
C VAL A 155 15.79 -11.01 4.69
N CYS A 156 15.48 -12.27 4.35
CA CYS A 156 14.28 -12.61 3.61
C CYS A 156 13.10 -12.91 4.53
N MET A 157 11.90 -12.46 4.16
CA MET A 157 10.64 -12.92 4.77
C MET A 157 10.21 -14.27 4.22
N GLU A 158 10.61 -14.58 2.98
CA GLU A 158 10.41 -15.89 2.31
C GLU A 158 11.80 -16.46 1.92
N PRO A 159 12.48 -17.17 2.82
CA PRO A 159 13.87 -17.63 2.61
C PRO A 159 14.05 -18.54 1.40
N GLU A 160 13.06 -19.40 1.11
CA GLU A 160 13.09 -20.29 -0.06
C GLU A 160 13.14 -19.49 -1.36
N LEU A 161 12.39 -18.38 -1.41
CA LEU A 161 12.37 -17.51 -2.57
C LEU A 161 13.65 -16.69 -2.71
N GLY A 162 14.25 -16.27 -1.58
CA GLY A 162 15.56 -15.66 -1.55
C GLY A 162 16.65 -16.59 -2.10
N TYR A 163 16.62 -17.85 -1.71
CA TYR A 163 17.53 -18.87 -2.23
C TYR A 163 17.40 -19.06 -3.76
N ILE A 164 16.16 -19.14 -4.26
CA ILE A 164 15.91 -19.26 -5.71
C ILE A 164 16.39 -18.00 -6.45
N TYR A 165 16.20 -16.80 -5.87
CA TYR A 165 16.69 -15.54 -6.43
C TYR A 165 18.21 -15.52 -6.62
N GLU A 166 18.95 -16.03 -5.63
CA GLU A 166 20.41 -16.02 -5.65
C GLU A 166 21.02 -17.11 -6.53
N HIS A 167 20.42 -18.29 -6.55
CA HIS A 167 21.03 -19.49 -7.17
C HIS A 167 20.37 -19.92 -8.48
N GLU A 168 19.10 -19.56 -8.70
CA GLU A 168 18.30 -19.99 -9.84
C GLU A 168 17.57 -18.79 -10.48
N ARG A 169 18.32 -17.75 -10.87
CA ARG A 169 17.79 -16.46 -11.31
C ARG A 169 16.72 -16.56 -12.40
N GLU A 170 16.95 -17.34 -13.43
CA GLU A 170 16.00 -17.55 -14.53
C GLU A 170 14.68 -18.17 -14.03
N ARG A 171 14.78 -19.14 -13.14
CA ARG A 171 13.61 -19.76 -12.53
C ARG A 171 12.83 -18.79 -11.67
N PHE A 172 13.53 -17.97 -10.88
CA PHE A 172 12.90 -16.90 -10.10
C PHE A 172 12.12 -15.97 -11.00
N GLU A 173 12.74 -15.45 -12.06
CA GLU A 173 12.08 -14.51 -12.98
C GLU A 173 10.86 -15.12 -13.67
N GLN A 174 10.93 -16.36 -14.12
CA GLN A 174 9.79 -17.07 -14.72
C GLN A 174 8.64 -17.21 -13.74
N LEU A 175 8.90 -17.60 -12.49
CA LEU A 175 7.91 -17.74 -11.44
C LEU A 175 7.24 -16.38 -11.13
N VAL A 176 8.03 -15.33 -10.95
CA VAL A 176 7.55 -13.99 -10.63
C VAL A 176 6.74 -13.40 -11.79
N ARG A 177 7.21 -13.52 -13.05
CA ARG A 177 6.46 -13.07 -14.24
C ARG A 177 5.09 -13.75 -14.35
N SER A 178 5.05 -15.08 -14.14
CA SER A 178 3.81 -15.85 -14.16
C SER A 178 2.85 -15.41 -13.05
N TRP A 179 3.40 -15.11 -11.88
CA TRP A 179 2.62 -14.64 -10.73
C TRP A 179 2.09 -13.23 -10.93
N THR A 180 2.93 -12.32 -11.43
CA THR A 180 2.57 -10.94 -11.79
C THR A 180 1.46 -10.94 -12.84
N TRP A 181 1.61 -11.72 -13.90
CA TRP A 181 0.57 -11.91 -14.92
C TRP A 181 -0.77 -12.34 -14.31
N LYS A 182 -0.72 -13.28 -13.39
CA LYS A 182 -1.93 -13.86 -12.79
C LYS A 182 -2.65 -12.92 -11.82
N TYR A 183 -1.92 -12.11 -11.06
CA TYR A 183 -2.47 -11.38 -9.92
C TYR A 183 -2.38 -9.86 -10.00
N ALA A 184 -1.55 -9.31 -10.88
CA ALA A 184 -1.29 -7.88 -10.97
C ALA A 184 -1.64 -7.24 -12.31
N MET A 185 -2.06 -8.02 -13.32
CA MET A 185 -2.42 -7.50 -14.66
C MET A 185 -3.94 -7.50 -14.90
N TYR A 186 -4.69 -6.80 -14.07
CA TYR A 186 -6.17 -6.80 -14.13
C TYR A 186 -6.78 -5.92 -15.24
N GLU A 187 -6.02 -5.08 -15.93
CA GLU A 187 -6.57 -4.13 -16.91
C GLU A 187 -6.62 -4.64 -18.36
N LEU A 188 -6.18 -5.88 -18.62
CA LEU A 188 -6.17 -6.45 -19.97
C LEU A 188 -7.43 -7.27 -20.33
N ILE A 189 -8.44 -7.31 -19.45
CA ILE A 189 -9.69 -8.05 -19.66
C ILE A 189 -10.88 -7.09 -19.42
N ALA A 190 -10.95 -6.01 -20.17
CA ALA A 190 -12.13 -5.15 -20.26
C ALA A 190 -12.50 -4.97 -21.72
#